data_eeb5e3bd6671e9f9fe2a38bb7c91c169
#
_entry.id   eeb5e3bd6671e9f9fe2a38bb7c91c169
#
_cell.length_a   1.000
_cell.length_b   1.000
_cell.length_c   1.000
_cell.angle_alpha   90.00
_cell.angle_beta   90.00
_cell.angle_gamma   90.00
#
_symmetry.space_group_name_H-M   'P 1'
#
loop_
_entity.id
_entity.type
_entity.pdbx_description
1 polymer ?
#
loop_
_entity_poly.entity_id
_entity_poly.type
_entity_poly.pdbx_seq_one_letter_code
_entity_poly.pdbx_strand_id
1 'polypeptide(L)'
;MAITVDYVVLPHLRKKDGTNFIRLRVTYQRKSKYILTNIALEPSDLTRSGNLKHEGKKDLAEKEVTKWREAAGKLSTYATSDKNVADVVRMIERKLAEAEDFTLNFARYGMQVADRKKEGTGNNYKAAIRCLVRYFGHEPDISEITVKAMRGFEDFVRNEDARAYSPRKEEIVKLKVKKTERAVSAYTGAIGHIYRQARLEFNDPDLGIMKIPFDVFDYYKVPKPPAPEHRDIPMEWVQLMIDQRKGLSGRERIAVDAFLLSFGLMGINAVDMYTCKKAKDGVVHYFRTKTTERKDDKAEMYVRIEPCVMGILSEYKGKERLFDYDIRYANEKCLTNAINDGLRQWIKRNKLDKDFTFYAARHTWATIAASKKVDIDYAIVTEGLTHSDASRAMDKIYIRKDWERVWDANAKVLALFDWHND
;
A
#
# COMPACT_ATOMS: atom_id res chain seq x y z
N MET A 1 14.05 8.63 -47.07
CA MET A 1 13.25 9.73 -47.67
C MET A 1 12.97 10.78 -46.60
N ALA A 2 12.99 12.07 -46.97
CA ALA A 2 12.76 13.15 -46.01
C ALA A 2 11.27 13.28 -45.66
N ILE A 3 10.97 13.50 -44.38
CA ILE A 3 9.66 13.88 -43.90
C ILE A 3 9.58 15.42 -44.04
N THR A 4 8.53 15.94 -44.66
CA THR A 4 8.28 17.39 -44.74
C THR A 4 7.04 17.75 -43.98
N VAL A 5 7.06 18.89 -43.31
CA VAL A 5 5.92 19.43 -42.55
C VAL A 5 5.74 20.90 -42.95
N ASP A 6 4.55 21.27 -43.39
CA ASP A 6 4.15 22.64 -43.74
C ASP A 6 2.76 22.91 -43.22
N TYR A 7 2.39 24.19 -43.07
CA TYR A 7 1.01 24.52 -42.79
C TYR A 7 0.22 24.79 -44.09
N VAL A 8 -1.05 24.49 -44.07
CA VAL A 8 -1.97 24.74 -45.20
C VAL A 8 -3.34 25.22 -44.71
N VAL A 9 -3.99 26.02 -45.55
CA VAL A 9 -5.39 26.35 -45.39
C VAL A 9 -6.15 25.66 -46.53
N LEU A 10 -7.16 24.84 -46.19
CA LEU A 10 -7.95 24.07 -47.16
C LEU A 10 -9.30 24.76 -47.33
N PRO A 11 -9.55 25.51 -48.45
CA PRO A 11 -10.77 26.30 -48.64
C PRO A 11 -12.07 25.47 -48.59
N HIS A 12 -12.02 24.24 -49.07
CA HIS A 12 -13.17 23.32 -49.11
C HIS A 12 -13.61 22.80 -47.74
N LEU A 13 -12.80 23.00 -46.69
CA LEU A 13 -13.11 22.61 -45.31
C LEU A 13 -13.55 23.80 -44.45
N ARG A 14 -13.96 24.90 -45.07
CA ARG A 14 -14.54 26.06 -44.41
C ARG A 14 -15.92 25.71 -43.83
N LYS A 15 -16.16 26.10 -42.59
CA LYS A 15 -17.46 25.91 -41.95
C LYS A 15 -18.54 26.84 -42.54
N LYS A 16 -19.81 26.54 -42.24
CA LYS A 16 -20.97 27.35 -42.69
C LYS A 16 -20.92 28.78 -42.15
N ASP A 17 -20.35 29.00 -40.98
CA ASP A 17 -20.17 30.31 -40.35
C ASP A 17 -18.98 31.11 -40.93
N GLY A 18 -18.30 30.56 -41.92
CA GLY A 18 -17.16 31.17 -42.56
C GLY A 18 -15.80 30.91 -41.89
N THR A 19 -15.77 30.30 -40.75
CA THR A 19 -14.51 29.94 -40.06
C THR A 19 -13.79 28.78 -40.75
N ASN A 20 -12.47 28.77 -40.68
CA ASN A 20 -11.61 27.69 -41.13
C ASN A 20 -10.53 27.44 -40.05
N PHE A 21 -9.71 26.44 -40.25
CA PHE A 21 -8.59 26.12 -39.35
C PHE A 21 -7.33 25.89 -40.18
N ILE A 22 -6.19 26.30 -39.63
CA ILE A 22 -4.91 25.90 -40.18
C ILE A 22 -4.75 24.40 -39.96
N ARG A 23 -4.18 23.71 -40.93
CA ARG A 23 -3.77 22.31 -40.82
C ARG A 23 -2.29 22.20 -41.11
N LEU A 24 -1.66 21.25 -40.43
CA LEU A 24 -0.31 20.82 -40.77
C LEU A 24 -0.43 19.73 -41.86
N ARG A 25 0.34 19.89 -42.90
CA ARG A 25 0.50 18.89 -43.96
C ARG A 25 1.81 18.16 -43.72
N VAL A 26 1.75 16.91 -43.29
CA VAL A 26 2.90 16.03 -43.17
C VAL A 26 2.98 15.19 -44.42
N THR A 27 4.12 15.25 -45.13
CA THR A 27 4.35 14.47 -46.35
C THR A 27 5.49 13.48 -46.16
N TYR A 28 5.23 12.22 -46.47
CA TYR A 28 6.20 11.15 -46.48
C TYR A 28 5.92 10.18 -47.64
N GLN A 29 6.97 9.77 -48.39
CA GLN A 29 6.84 8.89 -49.57
C GLN A 29 5.77 9.37 -50.57
N ARG A 30 5.76 10.66 -50.86
CA ARG A 30 4.79 11.34 -51.80
C ARG A 30 3.33 11.27 -51.35
N LYS A 31 3.02 10.80 -50.16
CA LYS A 31 1.68 10.80 -49.56
C LYS A 31 1.62 11.84 -48.44
N SER A 32 0.49 12.54 -48.34
CA SER A 32 0.29 13.58 -47.33
C SER A 32 -0.84 13.22 -46.39
N LYS A 33 -0.67 13.59 -45.11
CA LYS A 33 -1.77 13.59 -44.10
C LYS A 33 -1.90 14.99 -43.52
N TYR A 34 -3.15 15.40 -43.26
CA TYR A 34 -3.48 16.70 -42.74
C TYR A 34 -3.93 16.63 -41.30
N ILE A 35 -3.25 17.37 -40.42
CA ILE A 35 -3.51 17.41 -39.00
C ILE A 35 -4.18 18.72 -38.63
N LEU A 36 -5.30 18.67 -37.93
CA LEU A 36 -6.04 19.86 -37.52
C LEU A 36 -5.27 20.55 -36.39
N THR A 37 -5.10 21.87 -36.47
CA THR A 37 -4.55 22.70 -35.39
C THR A 37 -5.67 23.44 -34.66
N ASN A 38 -5.35 24.04 -33.52
CA ASN A 38 -6.26 24.89 -32.76
C ASN A 38 -6.33 26.34 -33.29
N ILE A 39 -5.64 26.64 -34.41
CA ILE A 39 -5.57 27.99 -34.96
C ILE A 39 -6.75 28.22 -35.87
N ALA A 40 -7.79 28.90 -35.35
CA ALA A 40 -8.98 29.26 -36.09
C ALA A 40 -8.73 30.49 -36.97
N LEU A 41 -9.29 30.48 -38.18
CA LEU A 41 -9.20 31.54 -39.15
C LEU A 41 -10.59 32.10 -39.44
N GLU A 42 -10.69 33.42 -39.42
CA GLU A 42 -11.86 34.15 -39.90
C GLU A 42 -11.68 34.54 -41.37
N PRO A 43 -12.75 34.87 -42.07
CA PRO A 43 -12.67 35.34 -43.47
C PRO A 43 -11.72 36.53 -43.65
N SER A 44 -11.63 37.40 -42.64
CA SER A 44 -10.76 38.56 -42.59
C SER A 44 -9.27 38.24 -42.56
N ASP A 45 -8.90 37.02 -42.11
CA ASP A 45 -7.51 36.57 -42.01
C ASP A 45 -6.94 36.07 -43.33
N LEU A 46 -7.79 35.94 -44.36
CA LEU A 46 -7.41 35.36 -45.64
C LEU A 46 -7.42 36.40 -46.75
N THR A 47 -6.57 36.20 -47.75
CA THR A 47 -6.63 36.94 -49.03
C THR A 47 -7.78 36.43 -49.86
N ARG A 48 -8.15 37.14 -50.98
CA ARG A 48 -9.15 36.69 -51.97
C ARG A 48 -8.80 35.33 -52.59
N SER A 49 -7.50 35.01 -52.65
CA SER A 49 -6.99 33.73 -53.15
C SER A 49 -6.96 32.64 -52.07
N GLY A 50 -7.40 32.91 -50.81
CA GLY A 50 -7.46 31.94 -49.72
C GLY A 50 -6.13 31.76 -48.96
N ASN A 51 -5.11 32.57 -49.21
CA ASN A 51 -3.86 32.51 -48.49
C ASN A 51 -3.94 33.28 -47.18
N LEU A 52 -3.25 32.79 -46.16
CA LEU A 52 -3.16 33.44 -44.85
C LEU A 52 -2.43 34.80 -44.97
N LYS A 53 -3.10 35.88 -44.53
CA LYS A 53 -2.51 37.23 -44.51
C LYS A 53 -2.29 37.81 -43.11
N HIS A 54 -2.93 37.24 -42.08
CA HIS A 54 -2.78 37.72 -40.71
C HIS A 54 -1.45 37.24 -40.10
N GLU A 55 -0.52 38.18 -39.91
CA GLU A 55 0.88 37.90 -39.47
C GLU A 55 0.94 37.11 -38.13
N GLY A 56 0.18 37.52 -37.10
CA GLY A 56 0.20 36.81 -35.83
C GLY A 56 -0.27 35.37 -35.92
N LYS A 57 -1.24 35.04 -36.81
CA LYS A 57 -1.68 33.64 -37.02
C LYS A 57 -0.68 32.88 -37.90
N LYS A 58 0.06 33.57 -38.77
CA LYS A 58 1.15 33.00 -39.55
C LYS A 58 2.30 32.61 -38.64
N ASP A 59 2.71 33.48 -37.70
CA ASP A 59 3.73 33.17 -36.69
C ASP A 59 3.35 31.97 -35.83
N LEU A 60 2.08 31.87 -35.43
CA LEU A 60 1.58 30.70 -34.69
C LEU A 60 1.66 29.41 -35.52
N ALA A 61 1.30 29.49 -36.81
CA ALA A 61 1.39 28.35 -37.72
C ALA A 61 2.87 27.92 -37.94
N GLU A 62 3.76 28.86 -38.11
CA GLU A 62 5.20 28.58 -38.27
C GLU A 62 5.84 27.98 -37.01
N LYS A 63 5.41 28.42 -35.82
CA LYS A 63 5.83 27.79 -34.55
C LYS A 63 5.39 26.33 -34.49
N GLU A 64 4.14 26.05 -34.85
CA GLU A 64 3.65 24.65 -34.88
C GLU A 64 4.42 23.81 -35.93
N VAL A 65 4.64 24.35 -37.13
CA VAL A 65 5.48 23.66 -38.15
C VAL A 65 6.87 23.37 -37.64
N THR A 66 7.51 24.32 -37.00
CA THR A 66 8.88 24.16 -36.44
C THR A 66 8.92 23.07 -35.39
N LYS A 67 7.95 23.08 -34.44
CA LYS A 67 7.78 22.05 -33.41
C LYS A 67 7.66 20.65 -34.02
N TRP A 68 6.84 20.51 -35.08
CA TRP A 68 6.64 19.23 -35.75
C TRP A 68 7.86 18.81 -36.59
N ARG A 69 8.57 19.75 -37.22
CA ARG A 69 9.83 19.47 -37.96
C ARG A 69 10.94 18.97 -37.02
N GLU A 70 11.08 19.57 -35.86
CA GLU A 70 12.05 19.15 -34.85
C GLU A 70 11.75 17.73 -34.35
N ALA A 71 10.48 17.42 -34.07
CA ALA A 71 10.06 16.09 -33.67
C ALA A 71 10.28 15.05 -34.79
N ALA A 72 9.96 15.42 -36.03
CA ALA A 72 10.23 14.58 -37.21
C ALA A 72 11.73 14.32 -37.40
N GLY A 73 12.58 15.34 -37.19
CA GLY A 73 14.04 15.24 -37.28
C GLY A 73 14.67 14.28 -36.26
N LYS A 74 13.96 14.00 -35.14
CA LYS A 74 14.38 13.01 -34.12
C LYS A 74 14.06 11.56 -34.52
N LEU A 75 13.28 11.34 -35.58
CA LEU A 75 12.99 10.00 -36.08
C LEU A 75 14.13 9.48 -36.97
N SER A 76 14.61 8.27 -36.67
CA SER A 76 15.61 7.65 -37.53
C SER A 76 15.01 7.19 -38.87
N THR A 77 15.79 7.28 -39.95
CA THR A 77 15.38 6.79 -41.26
C THR A 77 15.08 5.29 -41.25
N TYR A 78 15.76 4.54 -40.41
CA TYR A 78 15.50 3.10 -40.22
C TYR A 78 14.13 2.85 -39.63
N ALA A 79 13.74 3.61 -38.59
CA ALA A 79 12.44 3.45 -37.92
C ALA A 79 11.23 3.82 -38.80
N THR A 80 11.45 4.60 -39.86
CA THR A 80 10.38 5.07 -40.77
C THR A 80 10.36 4.34 -42.10
N SER A 81 11.37 3.51 -42.42
CA SER A 81 11.59 2.93 -43.76
C SER A 81 10.41 2.09 -44.29
N ASP A 82 9.74 1.35 -43.42
CA ASP A 82 8.63 0.43 -43.71
C ASP A 82 7.24 1.04 -43.36
N LYS A 83 7.19 2.30 -42.93
CA LYS A 83 5.99 2.95 -42.44
C LYS A 83 5.27 3.75 -43.52
N ASN A 84 3.95 3.86 -43.40
CA ASN A 84 3.16 4.79 -44.18
C ASN A 84 3.10 6.18 -43.52
N VAL A 85 2.57 7.17 -44.23
CA VAL A 85 2.47 8.56 -43.70
C VAL A 85 1.63 8.65 -42.42
N ALA A 86 0.61 7.81 -42.24
CA ALA A 86 -0.21 7.83 -41.03
C ALA A 86 0.58 7.32 -39.80
N ASP A 87 1.41 6.31 -39.99
CA ASP A 87 2.29 5.81 -38.93
C ASP A 87 3.39 6.81 -38.58
N VAL A 88 3.97 7.46 -39.61
CA VAL A 88 4.96 8.52 -39.39
C VAL A 88 4.35 9.68 -38.61
N VAL A 89 3.11 10.08 -38.91
CA VAL A 89 2.41 11.12 -38.14
C VAL A 89 2.27 10.71 -36.68
N ARG A 90 1.81 9.46 -36.41
CA ARG A 90 1.72 8.95 -35.02
C ARG A 90 3.08 8.94 -34.31
N MET A 91 4.17 8.61 -35.03
CA MET A 91 5.51 8.65 -34.46
C MET A 91 5.95 10.10 -34.11
N ILE A 92 5.59 11.10 -34.96
CA ILE A 92 5.84 12.51 -34.66
C ILE A 92 5.01 12.96 -33.46
N GLU A 93 3.71 12.66 -33.42
CA GLU A 93 2.82 12.96 -32.29
C GLU A 93 3.37 12.37 -30.98
N ARG A 94 3.86 11.15 -31.04
CA ARG A 94 4.53 10.50 -29.92
C ARG A 94 5.78 11.28 -29.46
N LYS A 95 6.64 11.69 -30.40
CA LYS A 95 7.82 12.51 -30.08
C LYS A 95 7.49 13.88 -29.52
N LEU A 96 6.41 14.47 -29.97
CA LEU A 96 5.87 15.73 -29.40
C LEU A 96 5.36 15.54 -27.98
N ALA A 97 4.65 14.45 -27.72
CA ALA A 97 4.17 14.11 -26.38
C ALA A 97 5.34 13.78 -25.40
N GLU A 98 6.43 13.17 -25.90
CA GLU A 98 7.67 12.95 -25.14
C GLU A 98 8.41 14.28 -24.85
N ALA A 99 8.25 15.31 -25.67
CA ALA A 99 8.93 16.60 -25.55
C ALA A 99 8.17 17.64 -24.70
N GLU A 100 6.91 17.38 -24.35
CA GLU A 100 6.24 18.20 -23.35
C GLU A 100 6.87 17.91 -21.98
N ASP A 101 7.43 18.96 -21.34
CA ASP A 101 7.95 18.88 -19.97
C ASP A 101 6.80 18.46 -19.03
N PHE A 102 6.66 17.14 -18.85
CA PHE A 102 5.68 16.62 -17.94
C PHE A 102 6.11 16.93 -16.52
N THR A 103 5.33 17.74 -15.83
CA THR A 103 5.51 18.05 -14.40
C THR A 103 4.42 17.41 -13.58
N LEU A 104 4.80 16.83 -12.45
CA LEU A 104 3.89 16.26 -11.48
C LEU A 104 4.42 16.52 -10.08
N ASN A 105 3.73 17.35 -9.30
CA ASN A 105 4.07 17.47 -7.88
C ASN A 105 3.90 16.11 -7.21
N PHE A 106 5.03 15.42 -7.03
CA PHE A 106 5.05 14.04 -6.55
C PHE A 106 4.53 13.90 -5.11
N ALA A 107 4.78 14.90 -4.27
CA ALA A 107 4.31 14.88 -2.89
C ALA A 107 2.78 14.96 -2.82
N ARG A 108 2.15 15.87 -3.56
CA ARG A 108 0.68 16.00 -3.60
C ARG A 108 0.03 14.78 -4.22
N TYR A 109 0.56 14.30 -5.33
CA TYR A 109 0.10 13.07 -5.95
C TYR A 109 0.18 11.88 -4.98
N GLY A 110 1.31 11.75 -4.29
CA GLY A 110 1.51 10.71 -3.30
C GLY A 110 0.50 10.76 -2.14
N MET A 111 0.12 11.96 -1.66
CA MET A 111 -0.94 12.11 -0.66
C MET A 111 -2.29 11.62 -1.19
N GLN A 112 -2.65 11.91 -2.44
CA GLN A 112 -3.86 11.39 -3.08
C GLN A 112 -3.85 9.86 -3.19
N VAL A 113 -2.71 9.27 -3.57
CA VAL A 113 -2.53 7.81 -3.59
C VAL A 113 -2.69 7.22 -2.19
N ALA A 114 -2.15 7.89 -1.16
CA ALA A 114 -2.27 7.46 0.23
C ALA A 114 -3.73 7.47 0.73
N ASP A 115 -4.52 8.47 0.34
CA ASP A 115 -5.93 8.61 0.72
C ASP A 115 -6.82 7.49 0.14
N ARG A 116 -6.42 6.92 -1.00
CA ARG A 116 -7.10 5.77 -1.62
C ARG A 116 -6.77 4.42 -0.97
N LYS A 117 -5.85 4.38 0.02
CA LYS A 117 -5.43 3.15 0.72
C LYS A 117 -6.18 2.99 2.04
N LYS A 118 -6.20 1.74 2.57
CA LYS A 118 -6.66 1.50 3.94
C LYS A 118 -5.86 2.37 4.91
N GLU A 119 -6.52 2.87 5.96
CA GLU A 119 -5.99 3.83 6.92
C GLU A 119 -4.54 3.54 7.37
N GLY A 120 -4.24 2.30 7.80
CA GLY A 120 -2.90 1.94 8.25
C GLY A 120 -1.83 2.05 7.17
N THR A 121 -2.15 1.62 5.93
CA THR A 121 -1.24 1.74 4.78
C THR A 121 -1.12 3.19 4.33
N GLY A 122 -2.24 3.91 4.26
CA GLY A 122 -2.30 5.33 3.91
C GLY A 122 -1.47 6.18 4.87
N ASN A 123 -1.58 5.95 6.17
CA ASN A 123 -0.79 6.66 7.17
C ASN A 123 0.71 6.42 7.02
N ASN A 124 1.14 5.19 6.69
CA ASN A 124 2.54 4.89 6.39
C ASN A 124 3.03 5.63 5.14
N TYR A 125 2.22 5.69 4.07
CA TYR A 125 2.55 6.44 2.86
C TYR A 125 2.67 7.93 3.13
N LYS A 126 1.72 8.52 3.85
CA LYS A 126 1.77 9.94 4.29
C LYS A 126 3.02 10.24 5.11
N ALA A 127 3.42 9.32 5.99
CA ALA A 127 4.64 9.46 6.78
C ALA A 127 5.90 9.44 5.89
N ALA A 128 5.96 8.54 4.91
CA ALA A 128 7.05 8.46 3.93
C ALA A 128 7.15 9.72 3.08
N ILE A 129 6.00 10.23 2.57
CA ILE A 129 5.96 11.46 1.77
C ILE A 129 6.41 12.67 2.58
N ARG A 130 5.93 12.84 3.81
CA ARG A 130 6.39 13.92 4.68
C ARG A 130 7.88 13.83 4.98
N CYS A 131 8.42 12.62 5.08
CA CYS A 131 9.87 12.40 5.21
C CYS A 131 10.61 12.79 3.94
N LEU A 132 10.09 12.46 2.77
CA LEU A 132 10.65 12.83 1.46
C LEU A 132 10.67 14.35 1.27
N VAL A 133 9.58 15.06 1.61
CA VAL A 133 9.51 16.53 1.57
C VAL A 133 10.56 17.16 2.49
N ARG A 134 10.83 16.60 3.67
CA ARG A 134 11.90 17.08 4.54
C ARG A 134 13.29 16.82 3.98
N TYR A 135 13.49 15.74 3.26
CA TYR A 135 14.76 15.44 2.58
C TYR A 135 15.05 16.44 1.47
N PHE A 136 14.07 16.78 0.64
CA PHE A 136 14.23 17.76 -0.43
C PHE A 136 14.19 19.22 0.06
N GLY A 137 13.55 19.49 1.20
CA GLY A 137 13.28 20.84 1.69
C GLY A 137 12.10 21.54 1.01
N HIS A 138 11.48 20.90 0.02
CA HIS A 138 10.30 21.35 -0.71
C HIS A 138 9.44 20.14 -1.17
N GLU A 139 8.28 20.40 -1.76
CA GLU A 139 7.48 19.36 -2.42
C GLU A 139 8.11 18.99 -3.77
N PRO A 140 8.77 17.83 -3.93
CA PRO A 140 9.49 17.52 -5.15
C PRO A 140 8.57 17.24 -6.34
N ASP A 141 9.04 17.60 -7.54
CA ASP A 141 8.49 17.11 -8.80
C ASP A 141 8.93 15.65 -9.05
N ILE A 142 8.16 14.92 -9.85
CA ILE A 142 8.48 13.51 -10.17
C ILE A 142 9.84 13.36 -10.87
N SER A 143 10.28 14.35 -11.62
CA SER A 143 11.58 14.37 -12.31
C SER A 143 12.77 14.42 -11.33
N GLU A 144 12.55 14.93 -10.11
CA GLU A 144 13.55 14.97 -9.05
C GLU A 144 13.73 13.62 -8.34
N ILE A 145 12.78 12.70 -8.51
CA ILE A 145 12.85 11.34 -7.97
C ILE A 145 13.80 10.52 -8.85
N THR A 146 15.08 10.66 -8.60
CA THR A 146 16.15 9.97 -9.34
C THR A 146 16.77 8.84 -8.51
N VAL A 147 17.55 7.95 -9.15
CA VAL A 147 18.30 6.91 -8.45
C VAL A 147 19.22 7.50 -7.37
N LYS A 148 19.90 8.62 -7.69
CA LYS A 148 20.77 9.32 -6.74
C LYS A 148 19.97 9.91 -5.58
N ALA A 149 18.83 10.54 -5.87
CA ALA A 149 17.95 11.09 -4.84
C ALA A 149 17.41 9.98 -3.92
N MET A 150 17.04 8.82 -4.46
CA MET A 150 16.55 7.71 -3.64
C MET A 150 17.63 7.11 -2.72
N ARG A 151 18.89 7.06 -3.16
CA ARG A 151 20.01 6.67 -2.28
C ARG A 151 20.23 7.69 -1.16
N GLY A 152 20.25 9.00 -1.49
CA GLY A 152 20.36 10.05 -0.47
C GLY A 152 19.15 10.07 0.49
N PHE A 153 17.96 9.82 -0.01
CA PHE A 153 16.76 9.69 0.84
C PHE A 153 16.85 8.50 1.79
N GLU A 154 17.35 7.36 1.33
CA GLU A 154 17.59 6.18 2.19
C GLU A 154 18.51 6.52 3.35
N ASP A 155 19.65 7.17 3.07
CA ASP A 155 20.61 7.61 4.09
C ASP A 155 20.00 8.67 5.02
N PHE A 156 19.20 9.58 4.48
CA PHE A 156 18.48 10.56 5.30
C PHE A 156 17.50 9.88 6.27
N VAL A 157 16.72 8.87 5.80
CA VAL A 157 15.80 8.13 6.66
C VAL A 157 16.54 7.43 7.79
N ARG A 158 17.70 6.79 7.54
CA ARG A 158 18.50 6.14 8.58
C ARG A 158 18.98 7.12 9.65
N ASN A 159 19.35 8.33 9.25
CA ASN A 159 19.94 9.33 10.13
C ASN A 159 18.92 10.28 10.76
N GLU A 160 17.66 10.30 10.28
CA GLU A 160 16.62 11.14 10.85
C GLU A 160 16.07 10.55 12.16
N ASP A 161 15.83 11.42 13.14
CA ASP A 161 15.16 11.02 14.37
C ASP A 161 13.73 10.58 14.09
N ALA A 162 13.29 9.54 14.79
CA ALA A 162 11.90 9.09 14.72
C ALA A 162 10.96 10.20 15.22
N ARG A 163 9.71 10.18 14.74
CA ARG A 163 8.69 11.17 15.07
C ARG A 163 7.42 10.46 15.51
N ALA A 164 6.75 10.98 16.51
CA ALA A 164 5.47 10.48 16.98
C ALA A 164 4.53 11.65 17.31
N TYR A 165 3.22 11.41 17.14
CA TYR A 165 2.23 12.35 17.61
C TYR A 165 2.17 12.33 19.14
N SER A 166 2.28 13.50 19.76
CA SER A 166 2.14 13.68 21.20
C SER A 166 0.72 14.19 21.51
N PRO A 167 -0.16 13.36 22.12
CA PRO A 167 -1.49 13.83 22.50
C PRO A 167 -1.50 14.98 23.50
N ARG A 168 -0.44 15.08 24.34
CA ARG A 168 -0.33 16.16 25.34
C ARG A 168 0.00 17.51 24.74
N LYS A 169 0.73 17.51 23.61
CA LYS A 169 1.16 18.72 22.92
C LYS A 169 0.35 18.99 21.65
N GLU A 170 -0.51 18.04 21.27
CA GLU A 170 -1.28 18.04 20.02
C GLU A 170 -0.42 18.25 18.76
N GLU A 171 0.86 17.85 18.82
CA GLU A 171 1.82 18.02 17.74
C GLU A 171 2.67 16.77 17.49
N ILE A 172 3.35 16.73 16.33
CA ILE A 172 4.33 15.70 16.02
C ILE A 172 5.68 16.11 16.64
N VAL A 173 6.15 15.31 17.59
CA VAL A 173 7.43 15.53 18.28
C VAL A 173 8.53 14.62 17.74
N LYS A 174 9.77 15.10 17.77
CA LYS A 174 10.96 14.27 17.53
C LYS A 174 11.23 13.40 18.76
N LEU A 175 11.55 12.14 18.51
CA LEU A 175 12.00 11.21 19.52
C LEU A 175 13.53 11.19 19.55
N LYS A 176 14.13 10.89 20.72
CA LYS A 176 15.61 10.74 20.85
C LYS A 176 16.11 9.38 20.37
N VAL A 177 15.48 8.82 19.33
CA VAL A 177 15.84 7.52 18.74
C VAL A 177 15.79 7.64 17.22
N LYS A 178 16.70 6.94 16.53
CA LYS A 178 16.70 6.89 15.06
C LYS A 178 15.58 5.99 14.55
N LYS A 179 15.23 6.15 13.27
CA LYS A 179 14.32 5.23 12.61
C LYS A 179 14.96 3.86 12.46
N THR A 180 14.15 2.83 12.51
CA THR A 180 14.59 1.45 12.32
C THR A 180 14.83 1.13 10.84
N GLU A 181 15.64 0.12 10.53
CA GLU A 181 15.81 -0.40 9.16
C GLU A 181 14.48 -0.86 8.53
N ARG A 182 13.53 -1.29 9.35
CA ARG A 182 12.16 -1.57 8.89
C ARG A 182 11.45 -0.31 8.39
N ALA A 183 11.66 0.83 9.02
CA ALA A 183 11.11 2.11 8.57
C ALA A 183 11.80 2.58 7.28
N VAL A 184 13.11 2.35 7.13
CA VAL A 184 13.84 2.63 5.88
C VAL A 184 13.22 1.86 4.72
N SER A 185 13.10 0.54 4.85
CA SER A 185 12.45 -0.32 3.84
C SER A 185 11.01 0.10 3.54
N ALA A 186 10.22 0.42 4.59
CA ALA A 186 8.82 0.82 4.42
C ALA A 186 8.66 2.15 3.69
N TYR A 187 9.50 3.14 4.02
CA TYR A 187 9.41 4.47 3.42
C TYR A 187 9.89 4.48 1.97
N THR A 188 11.05 3.89 1.70
CA THR A 188 11.56 3.80 0.33
C THR A 188 10.65 2.93 -0.55
N GLY A 189 10.08 1.86 0.00
CA GLY A 189 9.10 1.02 -0.69
C GLY A 189 7.79 1.75 -0.98
N ALA A 190 7.30 2.60 -0.07
CA ALA A 190 6.12 3.42 -0.29
C ALA A 190 6.33 4.42 -1.44
N ILE A 191 7.50 5.10 -1.47
CA ILE A 191 7.86 6.01 -2.57
C ILE A 191 7.93 5.25 -3.90
N GLY A 192 8.52 4.04 -3.91
CA GLY A 192 8.57 3.19 -5.11
C GLY A 192 7.19 2.79 -5.62
N HIS A 193 6.27 2.45 -4.71
CA HIS A 193 4.89 2.14 -5.11
C HIS A 193 4.17 3.35 -5.69
N ILE A 194 4.30 4.53 -5.08
CA ILE A 194 3.70 5.78 -5.56
C ILE A 194 4.26 6.14 -6.94
N TYR A 195 5.58 6.01 -7.13
CA TYR A 195 6.25 6.29 -8.39
C TYR A 195 5.74 5.38 -9.52
N ARG A 196 5.66 4.07 -9.27
CA ARG A 196 5.13 3.11 -10.24
C ARG A 196 3.64 3.33 -10.52
N GLN A 197 2.87 3.74 -9.51
CA GLN A 197 1.48 4.11 -9.70
C GLN A 197 1.33 5.32 -10.63
N ALA A 198 2.20 6.34 -10.48
CA ALA A 198 2.23 7.48 -11.39
C ALA A 198 2.59 7.05 -12.82
N ARG A 199 3.55 6.15 -12.99
CA ARG A 199 3.88 5.59 -14.32
C ARG A 199 2.70 4.87 -14.97
N LEU A 200 1.94 4.11 -14.20
CA LEU A 200 0.75 3.41 -14.72
C LEU A 200 -0.38 4.39 -15.07
N GLU A 201 -0.51 5.50 -14.35
CA GLU A 201 -1.59 6.47 -14.56
C GLU A 201 -1.28 7.45 -15.70
N PHE A 202 -0.02 7.86 -15.87
CA PHE A 202 0.37 8.90 -16.82
C PHE A 202 1.05 8.39 -18.11
N ASN A 203 1.47 7.13 -18.15
CA ASN A 203 1.95 6.50 -19.37
C ASN A 203 0.81 5.74 -20.05
N ASP A 204 0.78 5.81 -21.36
CA ASP A 204 -0.10 5.00 -22.19
C ASP A 204 0.73 4.27 -23.26
N PRO A 205 1.16 3.02 -22.98
CA PRO A 205 1.99 2.27 -23.90
C PRO A 205 1.26 1.90 -25.21
N ASP A 206 -0.07 1.78 -25.18
CA ASP A 206 -0.84 1.45 -26.39
C ASP A 206 -0.86 2.64 -27.38
N LEU A 207 -0.92 3.85 -26.86
CA LEU A 207 -0.75 5.07 -27.65
C LEU A 207 0.72 5.50 -27.79
N GLY A 208 1.64 4.82 -27.12
CA GLY A 208 3.07 5.14 -27.09
C GLY A 208 3.40 6.43 -26.33
N ILE A 209 2.51 6.89 -25.46
CA ILE A 209 2.73 8.07 -24.62
C ILE A 209 3.48 7.64 -23.36
N MET A 210 4.70 8.13 -23.22
CA MET A 210 5.60 7.79 -22.09
C MET A 210 6.03 9.06 -21.37
N LYS A 211 5.14 9.62 -20.53
CA LYS A 211 5.42 10.83 -19.75
C LYS A 211 6.45 10.60 -18.64
N ILE A 212 6.50 9.37 -18.11
CA ILE A 212 7.47 8.93 -17.10
C ILE A 212 8.15 7.66 -17.64
N PRO A 213 9.10 7.80 -18.60
CA PRO A 213 9.65 6.66 -19.35
C PRO A 213 10.55 5.77 -18.50
N PHE A 214 11.30 6.38 -17.57
CA PHE A 214 12.31 5.69 -16.77
C PHE A 214 11.73 5.15 -15.46
N ASP A 215 11.99 3.89 -15.11
CA ASP A 215 11.68 3.37 -13.78
C ASP A 215 12.93 3.45 -12.89
N VAL A 216 12.93 4.42 -12.00
CA VAL A 216 14.00 4.63 -11.01
C VAL A 216 14.26 3.38 -10.19
N PHE A 217 13.19 2.61 -9.91
CA PHE A 217 13.23 1.44 -9.03
C PHE A 217 13.72 0.15 -9.73
N ASP A 218 14.00 0.19 -11.03
CA ASP A 218 14.76 -0.87 -11.70
C ASP A 218 16.24 -0.81 -11.31
N TYR A 219 16.76 0.37 -11.04
CA TYR A 219 18.17 0.65 -10.68
C TYR A 219 18.39 0.94 -9.19
N TYR A 220 17.38 1.47 -8.50
CA TYR A 220 17.38 1.60 -7.06
C TYR A 220 16.63 0.42 -6.45
N LYS A 221 17.30 -0.41 -5.69
CA LYS A 221 16.67 -1.53 -5.00
C LYS A 221 16.28 -1.13 -3.59
N VAL A 222 14.99 -1.22 -3.30
CA VAL A 222 14.44 -0.98 -1.95
C VAL A 222 15.12 -1.95 -0.98
N PRO A 223 15.70 -1.46 0.15
CA PRO A 223 16.31 -2.31 1.16
C PRO A 223 15.31 -3.36 1.68
N LYS A 224 15.77 -4.59 1.85
CA LYS A 224 14.95 -5.63 2.48
C LYS A 224 14.72 -5.27 3.95
N PRO A 225 13.50 -5.42 4.47
CA PRO A 225 13.28 -5.25 5.89
C PRO A 225 14.08 -6.31 6.67
N PRO A 226 14.56 -6.00 7.88
CA PRO A 226 15.22 -6.99 8.72
C PRO A 226 14.28 -8.16 8.98
N ALA A 227 14.84 -9.34 9.17
CA ALA A 227 14.08 -10.52 9.56
C ALA A 227 13.20 -10.19 10.78
N PRO A 228 11.94 -10.66 10.80
CA PRO A 228 11.09 -10.45 11.97
C PRO A 228 11.72 -11.18 13.17
N GLU A 229 11.84 -10.48 14.29
CA GLU A 229 12.20 -11.10 15.55
C GLU A 229 11.10 -12.06 16.03
N HIS A 230 11.51 -13.14 16.69
CA HIS A 230 10.59 -14.03 17.38
C HIS A 230 9.90 -13.26 18.52
N ARG A 231 8.56 -13.22 18.47
CA ARG A 231 7.73 -12.45 19.40
C ARG A 231 7.02 -13.30 20.42
N ASP A 232 7.23 -14.60 20.36
CA ASP A 232 6.72 -15.55 21.34
C ASP A 232 7.40 -15.31 22.71
N ILE A 233 6.71 -15.72 23.75
CA ILE A 233 7.19 -15.68 25.13
C ILE A 233 7.33 -17.11 25.67
N PRO A 234 8.18 -17.31 26.69
CA PRO A 234 8.31 -18.60 27.35
C PRO A 234 6.98 -19.14 27.90
N MET A 235 6.82 -20.46 27.92
CA MET A 235 5.60 -21.11 28.46
C MET A 235 5.42 -20.77 29.94
N GLU A 236 6.52 -20.64 30.66
CA GLU A 236 6.56 -20.31 32.09
C GLU A 236 5.94 -18.93 32.36
N TRP A 237 6.01 -18.00 31.43
CA TRP A 237 5.36 -16.69 31.56
C TRP A 237 3.85 -16.76 31.31
N VAL A 238 3.42 -17.65 30.45
CA VAL A 238 1.98 -17.92 30.26
C VAL A 238 1.41 -18.56 31.54
N GLN A 239 2.11 -19.54 32.13
CA GLN A 239 1.71 -20.12 33.40
C GLN A 239 1.69 -19.08 34.52
N LEU A 240 2.72 -18.23 34.60
CA LEU A 240 2.78 -17.17 35.59
C LEU A 240 1.60 -16.18 35.47
N MET A 241 1.14 -15.89 34.24
CA MET A 241 -0.07 -15.10 34.03
C MET A 241 -1.31 -15.81 34.59
N ILE A 242 -1.45 -17.11 34.35
CA ILE A 242 -2.56 -17.91 34.84
C ILE A 242 -2.57 -17.90 36.37
N ASP A 243 -1.41 -18.15 37.01
CA ASP A 243 -1.26 -18.24 38.46
C ASP A 243 -1.57 -16.90 39.16
N GLN A 244 -1.11 -15.81 38.56
CA GLN A 244 -1.24 -14.46 39.15
C GLN A 244 -2.60 -13.80 38.91
N ARG A 245 -3.33 -14.23 37.88
CA ARG A 245 -4.49 -13.47 37.38
C ARG A 245 -5.51 -13.09 38.45
N LYS A 246 -5.83 -14.00 39.36
CA LYS A 246 -6.83 -13.77 40.43
C LYS A 246 -6.36 -12.68 41.43
N GLY A 247 -5.05 -12.50 41.61
CA GLY A 247 -4.46 -11.48 42.46
C GLY A 247 -4.23 -10.10 41.80
N LEU A 248 -4.45 -10.01 40.47
CA LEU A 248 -4.31 -8.77 39.74
C LEU A 248 -5.60 -7.94 39.76
N SER A 249 -5.50 -6.63 39.57
CA SER A 249 -6.63 -5.72 39.49
C SER A 249 -6.43 -4.66 38.40
N GLY A 250 -7.51 -3.95 38.07
CA GLY A 250 -7.49 -2.84 37.14
C GLY A 250 -6.94 -3.18 35.75
N ARG A 251 -6.02 -2.36 35.26
CA ARG A 251 -5.48 -2.48 33.89
C ARG A 251 -4.63 -3.72 33.68
N GLU A 252 -3.84 -4.11 34.68
CA GLU A 252 -3.00 -5.32 34.60
C GLU A 252 -3.86 -6.58 34.49
N ARG A 253 -4.93 -6.68 35.26
CA ARG A 253 -5.88 -7.80 35.20
C ARG A 253 -6.50 -7.92 33.82
N ILE A 254 -7.04 -6.84 33.31
CA ILE A 254 -7.68 -6.84 31.97
C ILE A 254 -6.67 -7.24 30.89
N ALA A 255 -5.43 -6.76 30.99
CA ALA A 255 -4.39 -7.05 30.01
C ALA A 255 -3.95 -8.52 30.02
N VAL A 256 -3.75 -9.10 31.20
CA VAL A 256 -3.41 -10.51 31.38
C VAL A 256 -4.56 -11.40 30.91
N ASP A 257 -5.80 -11.10 31.31
CA ASP A 257 -6.96 -11.86 30.91
C ASP A 257 -7.19 -11.79 29.39
N ALA A 258 -7.04 -10.59 28.77
CA ALA A 258 -7.12 -10.47 27.33
C ALA A 258 -6.04 -11.25 26.60
N PHE A 259 -4.79 -11.29 27.14
CA PHE A 259 -3.71 -12.10 26.59
C PHE A 259 -4.05 -13.60 26.66
N LEU A 260 -4.50 -14.08 27.82
CA LEU A 260 -4.89 -15.48 28.02
C LEU A 260 -6.08 -15.89 27.16
N LEU A 261 -7.08 -15.01 27.01
CA LEU A 261 -8.20 -15.22 26.09
C LEU A 261 -7.75 -15.27 24.63
N SER A 262 -6.81 -14.36 24.23
CA SER A 262 -6.24 -14.43 22.90
C SER A 262 -5.49 -15.73 22.68
N PHE A 263 -4.65 -16.14 23.63
CA PHE A 263 -3.90 -17.37 23.58
C PHE A 263 -4.83 -18.59 23.48
N GLY A 264 -5.83 -18.67 24.35
CA GLY A 264 -6.82 -19.75 24.38
C GLY A 264 -7.70 -19.82 23.13
N LEU A 265 -7.86 -18.70 22.44
CA LEU A 265 -8.60 -18.60 21.16
C LEU A 265 -7.63 -18.57 19.94
N MET A 266 -6.53 -19.32 19.99
CA MET A 266 -5.55 -19.48 18.91
C MET A 266 -4.95 -18.15 18.40
N GLY A 267 -4.78 -17.18 19.29
CA GLY A 267 -4.18 -15.89 18.96
C GLY A 267 -5.09 -14.94 18.19
N ILE A 268 -6.37 -14.85 18.57
CA ILE A 268 -7.28 -13.84 18.04
C ILE A 268 -6.72 -12.43 18.28
N ASN A 269 -6.78 -11.56 17.28
CA ASN A 269 -6.27 -10.19 17.40
C ASN A 269 -7.22 -9.29 18.20
N ALA A 270 -6.71 -8.19 18.76
CA ALA A 270 -7.52 -7.25 19.52
C ALA A 270 -8.68 -6.64 18.72
N VAL A 271 -8.48 -6.34 17.43
CA VAL A 271 -9.54 -5.85 16.55
C VAL A 271 -10.65 -6.90 16.38
N ASP A 272 -10.26 -8.17 16.21
CA ASP A 272 -11.22 -9.26 16.03
C ASP A 272 -11.93 -9.57 17.37
N MET A 273 -11.25 -9.51 18.52
CA MET A 273 -11.87 -9.57 19.84
C MET A 273 -12.87 -8.44 20.10
N TYR A 274 -12.52 -7.22 19.66
CA TYR A 274 -13.41 -6.06 19.81
C TYR A 274 -14.70 -6.19 19.00
N THR A 275 -14.66 -6.84 17.82
CA THR A 275 -15.80 -6.91 16.89
C THR A 275 -16.52 -8.25 16.87
N CYS A 276 -15.96 -9.29 17.49
CA CYS A 276 -16.43 -10.65 17.43
C CYS A 276 -17.87 -10.79 17.96
N LYS A 277 -18.71 -11.48 17.20
CA LYS A 277 -20.08 -11.82 17.63
C LYS A 277 -20.08 -12.94 18.68
N LYS A 278 -21.20 -13.09 19.37
CA LYS A 278 -21.42 -14.18 20.33
C LYS A 278 -21.10 -15.54 19.71
N ALA A 279 -20.54 -16.41 20.51
CA ALA A 279 -20.34 -17.80 20.16
C ALA A 279 -21.70 -18.50 19.97
N LYS A 280 -21.73 -19.40 18.99
CA LYS A 280 -22.86 -20.31 18.79
C LYS A 280 -22.37 -21.74 19.04
N ASP A 281 -23.09 -22.47 19.87
CA ASP A 281 -22.74 -23.87 20.23
C ASP A 281 -21.29 -24.04 20.70
N GLY A 282 -20.79 -23.08 21.50
CA GLY A 282 -19.42 -23.08 22.00
C GLY A 282 -18.33 -22.72 20.97
N VAL A 283 -18.71 -22.34 19.76
CA VAL A 283 -17.79 -21.97 18.68
C VAL A 283 -17.89 -20.48 18.36
N VAL A 284 -16.74 -19.81 18.34
CA VAL A 284 -16.60 -18.43 17.88
C VAL A 284 -16.36 -18.43 16.38
N HIS A 285 -17.17 -17.69 15.64
CA HIS A 285 -17.03 -17.52 14.20
C HIS A 285 -16.72 -16.06 13.86
N TYR A 286 -15.65 -15.82 13.13
CA TYR A 286 -15.28 -14.49 12.68
C TYR A 286 -14.42 -14.52 11.40
N PHE A 287 -14.37 -13.40 10.71
CA PHE A 287 -13.45 -13.15 9.60
C PHE A 287 -12.30 -12.29 10.07
N ARG A 288 -11.07 -12.77 9.89
CA ARG A 288 -9.89 -12.05 10.36
C ARG A 288 -9.69 -10.72 9.63
N THR A 289 -10.00 -9.61 10.28
CA THR A 289 -10.03 -8.24 9.72
C THR A 289 -8.78 -7.88 8.91
N LYS A 290 -7.59 -8.26 9.36
CA LYS A 290 -6.32 -7.89 8.69
C LYS A 290 -6.15 -8.52 7.31
N THR A 291 -6.75 -9.66 7.04
CA THR A 291 -6.47 -10.48 5.85
C THR A 291 -7.71 -10.83 5.02
N THR A 292 -8.90 -10.46 5.47
CA THR A 292 -10.20 -10.75 4.83
C THR A 292 -10.22 -10.43 3.33
N GLU A 293 -9.72 -9.25 2.92
CA GLU A 293 -9.76 -8.82 1.52
C GLU A 293 -8.66 -9.42 0.64
N ARG A 294 -7.70 -10.14 1.25
CA ARG A 294 -6.55 -10.71 0.52
C ARG A 294 -6.67 -12.20 0.28
N LYS A 295 -7.75 -12.81 0.81
CA LYS A 295 -7.94 -14.26 0.77
C LYS A 295 -9.30 -14.58 0.20
N ASP A 296 -9.34 -15.61 -0.64
CA ASP A 296 -10.57 -16.11 -1.27
C ASP A 296 -11.55 -16.64 -0.21
N ASP A 297 -11.03 -17.27 0.86
CA ASP A 297 -11.81 -17.74 2.02
C ASP A 297 -12.13 -16.63 3.04
N LYS A 298 -11.87 -15.35 2.67
CA LYS A 298 -12.04 -14.17 3.53
C LYS A 298 -11.36 -14.31 4.90
N ALA A 299 -10.37 -15.19 5.02
CA ALA A 299 -9.69 -15.53 6.27
C ALA A 299 -10.68 -15.93 7.39
N GLU A 300 -11.63 -16.76 7.05
CA GLU A 300 -12.66 -17.29 7.95
C GLU A 300 -12.05 -18.13 9.06
N MET A 301 -12.57 -17.96 10.28
CA MET A 301 -12.12 -18.63 11.50
C MET A 301 -13.31 -19.21 12.28
N TYR A 302 -13.17 -20.45 12.65
CA TYR A 302 -14.02 -21.12 13.63
C TYR A 302 -13.14 -21.59 14.79
N VAL A 303 -13.42 -21.12 16.00
CA VAL A 303 -12.64 -21.42 17.20
C VAL A 303 -13.53 -21.98 18.27
N ARG A 304 -13.32 -23.25 18.66
CA ARG A 304 -13.98 -23.85 19.81
C ARG A 304 -13.45 -23.21 21.09
N ILE A 305 -14.35 -22.81 21.98
CA ILE A 305 -14.01 -22.31 23.29
C ILE A 305 -13.74 -23.49 24.20
N GLU A 306 -12.48 -23.66 24.57
CA GLU A 306 -12.09 -24.76 25.46
C GLU A 306 -12.54 -24.48 26.92
N PRO A 307 -12.92 -25.53 27.70
CA PRO A 307 -13.41 -25.35 29.07
C PRO A 307 -12.50 -24.52 29.97
N CYS A 308 -11.20 -24.68 29.83
CA CYS A 308 -10.20 -23.98 30.65
C CYS A 308 -10.21 -22.45 30.51
N VAL A 309 -10.71 -21.89 29.41
CA VAL A 309 -10.80 -20.43 29.21
C VAL A 309 -12.21 -19.88 29.48
N MET A 310 -13.19 -20.73 29.72
CA MET A 310 -14.59 -20.32 29.95
C MET A 310 -14.75 -19.42 31.17
N GLY A 311 -14.04 -19.71 32.27
CA GLY A 311 -14.07 -18.91 33.49
C GLY A 311 -13.62 -17.47 33.21
N ILE A 312 -12.50 -17.31 32.48
CA ILE A 312 -12.00 -15.98 32.09
C ILE A 312 -13.00 -15.28 31.15
N LEU A 313 -13.50 -15.98 30.15
CA LEU A 313 -14.42 -15.42 29.18
C LEU A 313 -15.72 -14.92 29.82
N SER A 314 -16.23 -15.63 30.82
CA SER A 314 -17.46 -15.25 31.53
C SER A 314 -17.38 -13.90 32.22
N GLU A 315 -16.18 -13.48 32.68
CA GLU A 315 -15.95 -12.19 33.33
C GLU A 315 -16.02 -11.01 32.33
N TYR A 316 -15.86 -11.28 31.04
CA TYR A 316 -15.85 -10.29 29.97
C TYR A 316 -17.00 -10.45 28.97
N LYS A 317 -18.05 -11.18 29.36
CA LYS A 317 -19.17 -11.47 28.47
C LYS A 317 -19.92 -10.22 28.02
N GLY A 318 -19.96 -9.98 26.72
CA GLY A 318 -20.68 -8.85 26.11
C GLY A 318 -22.19 -9.07 26.00
N LYS A 319 -22.93 -7.98 25.79
CA LYS A 319 -24.38 -8.00 25.53
C LYS A 319 -24.70 -8.47 24.12
N GLU A 320 -24.13 -7.82 23.12
CA GLU A 320 -24.34 -8.10 21.70
C GLU A 320 -23.13 -8.82 21.06
N ARG A 321 -21.93 -8.60 21.60
CA ARG A 321 -20.68 -9.21 21.17
C ARG A 321 -20.24 -10.32 22.11
N LEU A 322 -19.21 -11.05 21.73
CA LEU A 322 -18.62 -12.09 22.57
C LEU A 322 -18.06 -11.47 23.86
N PHE A 323 -17.35 -10.35 23.73
CA PHE A 323 -16.73 -9.62 24.82
C PHE A 323 -17.39 -8.25 25.01
N ASP A 324 -17.32 -7.71 26.23
CA ASP A 324 -17.81 -6.39 26.61
C ASP A 324 -16.82 -5.24 26.32
N TYR A 325 -15.80 -5.52 25.52
CA TYR A 325 -14.74 -4.53 25.19
C TYR A 325 -15.27 -3.30 24.44
N ASP A 326 -16.35 -3.45 23.67
CA ASP A 326 -17.01 -2.34 22.99
C ASP A 326 -17.76 -1.40 23.93
N ILE A 327 -18.11 -1.87 25.15
CA ILE A 327 -18.67 -1.04 26.22
C ILE A 327 -17.57 -0.34 27.01
N ARG A 328 -16.44 -1.01 27.23
CA ARG A 328 -15.30 -0.51 28.03
C ARG A 328 -14.41 0.48 27.28
N TYR A 329 -14.30 0.34 25.96
CA TYR A 329 -13.36 1.09 25.13
C TYR A 329 -14.04 1.68 23.90
N ALA A 330 -13.71 2.93 23.57
CA ALA A 330 -14.32 3.65 22.46
C ALA A 330 -14.06 3.03 21.08
N ASN A 331 -12.93 2.33 20.91
CA ASN A 331 -12.56 1.63 19.69
C ASN A 331 -11.47 0.57 19.96
N GLU A 332 -11.15 -0.25 18.94
CA GLU A 332 -10.16 -1.31 19.01
C GLU A 332 -8.73 -0.80 19.25
N LYS A 333 -8.41 0.43 18.84
CA LYS A 333 -7.08 1.04 19.10
C LYS A 333 -6.94 1.37 20.59
N CYS A 334 -8.00 1.92 21.20
CA CYS A 334 -8.04 2.17 22.64
C CYS A 334 -7.89 0.87 23.44
N LEU A 335 -8.60 -0.19 23.05
CA LEU A 335 -8.45 -1.52 23.64
C LEU A 335 -7.01 -2.03 23.53
N THR A 336 -6.44 -2.03 22.31
CA THR A 336 -5.07 -2.52 22.06
C THR A 336 -4.04 -1.75 22.89
N ASN A 337 -4.16 -0.43 22.98
CA ASN A 337 -3.27 0.39 23.78
C ASN A 337 -3.39 0.08 25.28
N ALA A 338 -4.62 -0.05 25.78
CA ALA A 338 -4.87 -0.37 27.19
C ALA A 338 -4.30 -1.74 27.56
N ILE A 339 -4.47 -2.74 26.70
CA ILE A 339 -3.88 -4.08 26.91
C ILE A 339 -2.35 -3.99 26.92
N ASN A 340 -1.74 -3.34 25.94
CA ASN A 340 -0.27 -3.23 25.89
C ASN A 340 0.29 -2.41 27.07
N ASP A 341 -0.43 -1.40 27.55
CA ASP A 341 -0.03 -0.65 28.73
C ASP A 341 -0.09 -1.51 30.00
N GLY A 342 -1.14 -2.31 30.15
CA GLY A 342 -1.27 -3.25 31.27
C GLY A 342 -0.20 -4.36 31.22
N LEU A 343 0.09 -4.92 30.05
CA LEU A 343 1.16 -5.90 29.88
C LEU A 343 2.53 -5.30 30.25
N ARG A 344 2.82 -4.06 29.87
CA ARG A 344 4.07 -3.38 30.27
C ARG A 344 4.17 -3.23 31.79
N GLN A 345 3.04 -2.93 32.47
CA GLN A 345 3.01 -2.87 33.93
C GLN A 345 3.28 -4.25 34.55
N TRP A 346 2.65 -5.30 34.04
CA TRP A 346 2.84 -6.66 34.49
C TRP A 346 4.26 -7.16 34.26
N ILE A 347 4.87 -6.90 33.07
CA ILE A 347 6.28 -7.20 32.75
C ILE A 347 7.21 -6.54 33.77
N LYS A 348 7.00 -5.25 34.02
CA LYS A 348 7.81 -4.50 34.99
C LYS A 348 7.66 -5.04 36.42
N ARG A 349 6.45 -5.38 36.86
CA ARG A 349 6.17 -5.97 38.16
C ARG A 349 6.93 -7.27 38.37
N ASN A 350 6.94 -8.13 37.33
CA ASN A 350 7.61 -9.43 37.41
C ASN A 350 9.10 -9.39 37.03
N LYS A 351 9.65 -8.19 36.74
CA LYS A 351 11.07 -7.98 36.36
C LYS A 351 11.51 -8.88 35.21
N LEU A 352 10.64 -9.06 34.22
CA LEU A 352 10.95 -9.88 33.05
C LEU A 352 11.98 -9.17 32.16
N ASP A 353 12.85 -9.96 31.55
CA ASP A 353 14.01 -9.50 30.77
C ASP A 353 13.68 -9.11 29.31
N LYS A 354 12.45 -9.40 28.87
CA LYS A 354 11.99 -9.10 27.48
C LYS A 354 10.63 -8.42 27.49
N ASP A 355 10.53 -7.33 26.76
CA ASP A 355 9.26 -6.68 26.48
C ASP A 355 8.49 -7.43 25.39
N PHE A 356 7.18 -7.52 25.55
CA PHE A 356 6.29 -8.08 24.56
C PHE A 356 4.94 -7.33 24.52
N THR A 357 4.17 -7.57 23.48
CA THR A 357 2.85 -6.95 23.28
C THR A 357 1.78 -8.04 23.20
N PHE A 358 0.52 -7.63 23.22
CA PHE A 358 -0.62 -8.52 23.06
C PHE A 358 -0.47 -9.52 21.89
N TYR A 359 0.15 -9.10 20.80
CA TYR A 359 0.36 -9.94 19.63
C TYR A 359 1.27 -11.16 19.89
N ALA A 360 2.03 -11.14 20.97
CA ALA A 360 2.84 -12.28 21.41
C ALA A 360 1.99 -13.53 21.71
N ALA A 361 0.75 -13.39 22.19
CA ALA A 361 -0.15 -14.51 22.44
C ALA A 361 -0.27 -15.44 21.22
N ARG A 362 -0.44 -14.85 20.02
CA ARG A 362 -0.53 -15.60 18.78
C ARG A 362 0.77 -16.28 18.38
N HIS A 363 1.92 -15.61 18.55
CA HIS A 363 3.22 -16.20 18.26
C HIS A 363 3.53 -17.34 19.23
N THR A 364 3.23 -17.14 20.51
CA THR A 364 3.43 -18.15 21.55
C THR A 364 2.59 -19.40 21.29
N TRP A 365 1.29 -19.23 20.97
CA TRP A 365 0.45 -20.34 20.59
C TRP A 365 1.04 -21.12 19.40
N ALA A 366 1.43 -20.42 18.34
CA ALA A 366 2.01 -21.04 17.15
C ALA A 366 3.31 -21.79 17.42
N THR A 367 4.21 -21.18 18.20
CA THR A 367 5.51 -21.79 18.57
C THR A 367 5.32 -23.04 19.41
N ILE A 368 4.39 -23.00 20.39
CA ILE A 368 4.09 -24.16 21.24
C ILE A 368 3.44 -25.27 20.41
N ALA A 369 2.44 -24.94 19.58
CA ALA A 369 1.76 -25.90 18.72
C ALA A 369 2.72 -26.64 17.76
N ALA A 370 3.69 -25.91 17.20
CA ALA A 370 4.73 -26.47 16.32
C ALA A 370 5.86 -27.16 17.07
N SER A 371 5.90 -27.12 18.42
CA SER A 371 6.97 -27.71 19.20
C SER A 371 6.82 -29.22 19.32
N LYS A 372 7.95 -29.92 19.57
CA LYS A 372 7.94 -31.36 19.84
C LYS A 372 7.10 -31.79 21.06
N LYS A 373 6.75 -30.86 21.97
CA LYS A 373 5.92 -31.14 23.14
C LYS A 373 4.47 -31.48 22.77
N VAL A 374 3.96 -30.92 21.66
CA VAL A 374 2.58 -31.12 21.21
C VAL A 374 2.53 -31.91 19.90
N ASP A 375 3.57 -31.79 19.09
CA ASP A 375 3.78 -32.53 17.83
C ASP A 375 2.59 -32.41 16.86
N ILE A 376 2.15 -31.19 16.62
CA ILE A 376 1.08 -30.88 15.68
C ILE A 376 1.67 -30.65 14.29
N ASP A 377 1.08 -31.27 13.28
CA ASP A 377 1.45 -31.03 11.89
C ASP A 377 1.45 -29.52 11.58
N TYR A 378 2.51 -29.05 10.98
CA TYR A 378 2.67 -27.65 10.58
C TYR A 378 1.51 -27.13 9.72
N ALA A 379 0.87 -27.99 8.93
CA ALA A 379 -0.31 -27.64 8.15
C ALA A 379 -1.47 -27.21 9.04
N ILE A 380 -1.73 -27.94 10.13
CA ILE A 380 -2.81 -27.64 11.08
C ILE A 380 -2.52 -26.31 11.80
N VAL A 381 -1.26 -26.10 12.22
CA VAL A 381 -0.85 -24.83 12.82
C VAL A 381 -1.07 -23.67 11.85
N THR A 382 -0.72 -23.85 10.57
CA THR A 382 -0.88 -22.82 9.52
C THR A 382 -2.36 -22.53 9.25
N GLU A 383 -3.21 -23.56 9.27
CA GLU A 383 -4.67 -23.41 9.14
C GLU A 383 -5.26 -22.64 10.31
N GLY A 384 -4.87 -22.98 11.55
CA GLY A 384 -5.29 -22.28 12.76
C GLY A 384 -4.83 -20.82 12.79
N LEU A 385 -3.75 -20.49 12.10
CA LEU A 385 -3.26 -19.13 11.92
C LEU A 385 -3.83 -18.42 10.68
N THR A 386 -4.63 -19.08 9.86
CA THR A 386 -5.05 -18.57 8.54
C THR A 386 -3.87 -18.09 7.69
N HIS A 387 -2.72 -18.75 7.76
CA HIS A 387 -1.63 -18.46 6.86
C HIS A 387 -1.83 -19.21 5.54
N SER A 388 -1.50 -18.57 4.40
CA SER A 388 -1.48 -19.24 3.11
C SER A 388 -0.09 -19.83 2.90
N ASP A 389 -0.03 -21.12 2.66
CA ASP A 389 1.15 -21.76 2.09
C ASP A 389 0.97 -21.79 0.57
N ALA A 390 1.82 -21.08 -0.16
CA ALA A 390 1.76 -21.02 -1.61
C ALA A 390 2.07 -22.41 -2.24
N SER A 391 2.86 -23.25 -1.56
CA SER A 391 3.19 -24.61 -2.02
C SER A 391 1.98 -25.56 -1.97
N ARG A 392 0.96 -25.23 -1.18
CA ARG A 392 -0.27 -26.01 -0.98
C ARG A 392 -1.51 -25.36 -1.59
N ALA A 393 -1.34 -24.45 -2.53
CA ALA A 393 -2.47 -23.76 -3.17
C ALA A 393 -3.40 -24.76 -3.90
N MET A 394 -2.84 -25.79 -4.49
CA MET A 394 -3.61 -26.85 -5.16
C MET A 394 -4.38 -27.74 -4.18
N ASP A 395 -3.81 -28.04 -3.02
CA ASP A 395 -4.47 -28.92 -2.02
C ASP A 395 -5.79 -28.30 -1.52
N LYS A 396 -5.84 -26.97 -1.44
CA LYS A 396 -7.05 -26.23 -0.99
C LYS A 396 -8.26 -26.37 -1.92
N ILE A 397 -8.04 -26.75 -3.18
CA ILE A 397 -9.12 -27.00 -4.15
C ILE A 397 -9.82 -28.32 -3.82
N TYR A 398 -9.08 -29.29 -3.29
CA TYR A 398 -9.58 -30.66 -3.07
C TYR A 398 -9.90 -30.95 -1.60
N ILE A 399 -9.25 -30.26 -0.66
CA ILE A 399 -9.36 -30.55 0.79
C ILE A 399 -10.06 -29.36 1.48
N ARG A 400 -11.20 -29.63 2.09
CA ARG A 400 -11.87 -28.66 2.97
C ARG A 400 -11.12 -28.58 4.30
N LYS A 401 -11.08 -27.38 4.90
CA LYS A 401 -10.57 -27.20 6.26
C LYS A 401 -11.34 -28.07 7.24
N ASP A 402 -10.63 -28.85 8.00
CA ASP A 402 -11.16 -29.64 9.11
C ASP A 402 -10.90 -28.88 10.42
N TRP A 403 -11.92 -28.16 10.87
CA TRP A 403 -11.82 -27.37 12.08
C TRP A 403 -11.72 -28.22 13.35
N GLU A 404 -12.22 -29.44 13.38
CA GLU A 404 -12.09 -30.34 14.53
C GLU A 404 -10.62 -30.65 14.80
N ARG A 405 -9.85 -30.95 13.77
CA ARG A 405 -8.38 -31.15 13.91
C ARG A 405 -7.67 -29.92 14.46
N VAL A 406 -8.11 -28.73 14.04
CA VAL A 406 -7.54 -27.45 14.52
C VAL A 406 -7.93 -27.21 15.98
N TRP A 407 -9.15 -27.55 16.37
CA TRP A 407 -9.61 -27.44 17.76
C TRP A 407 -8.90 -28.42 18.67
N ASP A 408 -8.70 -29.66 18.24
CA ASP A 408 -7.95 -30.66 19.00
C ASP A 408 -6.48 -30.27 19.18
N ALA A 409 -5.92 -29.62 18.16
CA ALA A 409 -4.59 -29.03 18.29
C ALA A 409 -4.55 -27.92 19.35
N ASN A 410 -5.58 -27.05 19.37
CA ASN A 410 -5.70 -26.03 20.41
C ASN A 410 -5.86 -26.63 21.81
N ALA A 411 -6.73 -27.62 21.97
CA ALA A 411 -6.92 -28.32 23.24
C ALA A 411 -5.60 -28.93 23.76
N LYS A 412 -4.79 -29.56 22.88
CA LYS A 412 -3.47 -30.10 23.25
C LYS A 412 -2.51 -29.00 23.72
N VAL A 413 -2.50 -27.86 23.06
CA VAL A 413 -1.66 -26.71 23.50
C VAL A 413 -2.08 -26.24 24.88
N LEU A 414 -3.39 -26.07 25.11
CA LEU A 414 -3.91 -25.56 26.37
C LEU A 414 -3.76 -26.55 27.53
N ALA A 415 -3.77 -27.84 27.23
CA ALA A 415 -3.55 -28.90 28.23
C ALA A 415 -2.13 -28.93 28.82
N LEU A 416 -1.19 -28.19 28.24
CA LEU A 416 0.15 -28.04 28.80
C LEU A 416 0.22 -27.12 30.04
N PHE A 417 -0.87 -26.43 30.35
CA PHE A 417 -0.94 -25.41 31.40
C PHE A 417 -1.93 -25.84 32.51
N ASP A 418 -1.60 -25.50 33.75
CA ASP A 418 -2.53 -25.61 34.86
C ASP A 418 -3.44 -24.35 34.92
N TRP A 419 -4.68 -24.46 34.50
CA TRP A 419 -5.62 -23.36 34.43
C TRP A 419 -6.34 -23.06 35.76
N HIS A 420 -6.05 -23.82 36.82
CA HIS A 420 -6.72 -23.67 38.12
C HIS A 420 -8.23 -23.57 37.98
N ASN A 421 -8.83 -24.51 37.22
CA ASN A 421 -10.28 -24.58 37.06
C ASN A 421 -10.90 -24.92 38.45
N ASP A 422 -11.50 -23.91 39.08
CA ASP A 422 -12.39 -24.06 40.25
C ASP A 422 -13.82 -24.24 39.80
#